data_73a3646375a29e8ec1e62b72b7371a98
#
_entry.id   73a3646375a29e8ec1e62b72b7371a98
#
_cell.length_a   1.000
_cell.length_b   1.000
_cell.length_c   1.000
_cell.angle_alpha   90.00
_cell.angle_beta   90.00
_cell.angle_gamma   90.00
#
_symmetry.space_group_name_H-M   'P 1'
#
loop_
_entity.id
_entity.type
_entity.pdbx_description
1 polymer ?
#
loop_
_entity_poly.entity_id
_entity_poly.type
_entity_poly.pdbx_seq_one_letter_code
_entity_poly.pdbx_strand_id
1 'polypeptide(L)'
;QELEKRFKDNDSSLKIVIVVDMWLTGFDVPSLSTMYVYKPMSGHNLMQAIARVNRVFGDKQGGLVVDYVGIASALKTAMNDYTYRDRKNYGDTDVAKTAYPEFQKKLDVCRDLMYGFDYGAFFGKSDLERAKAISGGVDFMQSPERMETKKLYIKEALLLRQALSLCQSLLNYEQRIEAAYFEAVRTLLTRVEAKGKVSFREINGRINELLKQSIKLSLIHISE
;
A
#
# COMPACT_ATOMS: atom_id res chain seq x y z
N GLN A 1 -5.35 30.50 -12.77
CA GLN A 1 -4.18 31.43 -12.89
C GLN A 1 -3.78 32.06 -11.54
N GLU A 2 -4.72 32.56 -10.73
CA GLU A 2 -4.39 33.19 -9.44
C GLU A 2 -3.84 32.16 -8.42
N LEU A 3 -4.51 31.02 -8.24
CA LEU A 3 -4.05 29.95 -7.36
C LEU A 3 -2.69 29.37 -7.78
N GLU A 4 -2.46 29.30 -9.08
CA GLU A 4 -1.19 28.88 -9.65
C GLU A 4 -0.04 29.81 -9.27
N LYS A 5 -0.24 31.11 -9.42
CA LYS A 5 0.74 32.13 -9.04
C LYS A 5 1.04 32.07 -7.54
N ARG A 6 0.01 31.97 -6.71
CA ARG A 6 0.15 31.86 -5.24
C ARG A 6 0.87 30.60 -4.84
N PHE A 7 0.65 29.47 -5.53
CA PHE A 7 1.35 28.22 -5.21
C PHE A 7 2.81 28.22 -5.67
N LYS A 8 3.15 28.99 -6.71
CA LYS A 8 4.54 29.19 -7.16
C LYS A 8 5.33 30.15 -6.28
N ASP A 9 4.66 30.99 -5.54
CA ASP A 9 5.26 31.95 -4.62
C ASP A 9 5.67 31.27 -3.32
N ASN A 10 6.97 31.20 -3.04
CA ASN A 10 7.52 30.58 -1.85
C ASN A 10 7.13 31.30 -0.55
N ASP A 11 6.80 32.57 -0.59
CA ASP A 11 6.39 33.36 0.57
C ASP A 11 4.88 33.30 0.82
N SER A 12 4.13 32.72 -0.13
CA SER A 12 2.69 32.50 0.01
C SER A 12 2.36 31.52 1.14
N SER A 13 1.25 31.76 1.83
CA SER A 13 0.67 30.82 2.82
C SER A 13 0.07 29.55 2.19
N LEU A 14 -0.12 29.54 0.85
CA LEU A 14 -0.65 28.38 0.12
C LEU A 14 0.46 27.33 -0.05
N LYS A 15 0.51 26.33 0.83
CA LYS A 15 1.54 25.28 0.83
C LYS A 15 1.08 23.94 0.27
N ILE A 16 -0.23 23.70 0.15
CA ILE A 16 -0.82 22.44 -0.30
C ILE A 16 -1.88 22.72 -1.35
N VAL A 17 -1.87 21.96 -2.43
CA VAL A 17 -2.92 21.96 -3.45
C VAL A 17 -3.37 20.53 -3.74
N ILE A 18 -4.66 20.36 -3.98
CA ILE A 18 -5.24 19.08 -4.41
C ILE A 18 -5.68 19.26 -5.86
N VAL A 19 -5.18 18.39 -6.74
CA VAL A 19 -5.47 18.47 -8.19
C VAL A 19 -5.98 17.10 -8.68
N VAL A 20 -6.85 17.14 -9.68
CA VAL A 20 -7.33 15.96 -10.40
C VAL A 20 -6.93 16.14 -11.87
N ASP A 21 -5.89 15.42 -12.30
CA ASP A 21 -5.32 15.46 -13.66
C ASP A 21 -4.86 16.84 -14.16
N MET A 22 -4.99 17.87 -13.33
CA MET A 22 -4.51 19.22 -13.66
C MET A 22 -3.05 19.39 -13.26
N TRP A 23 -2.35 20.28 -13.93
CA TRP A 23 -0.97 20.64 -13.64
C TRP A 23 0.07 19.53 -13.82
N LEU A 24 -0.32 18.37 -14.32
CA LEU A 24 0.63 17.31 -14.65
C LEU A 24 1.47 17.67 -15.89
N THR A 25 0.92 18.53 -16.78
CA THR A 25 1.61 19.06 -17.95
C THR A 25 1.65 20.58 -17.89
N GLY A 26 2.75 21.19 -18.34
CA GLY A 26 2.89 22.65 -18.44
C GLY A 26 3.03 23.42 -17.13
N PHE A 27 2.94 22.76 -15.98
CA PHE A 27 3.07 23.39 -14.67
C PHE A 27 4.47 23.14 -14.07
N ASP A 28 5.14 24.19 -13.62
CA ASP A 28 6.48 24.12 -13.07
C ASP A 28 6.58 24.85 -11.73
N VAL A 29 6.97 24.10 -10.67
CA VAL A 29 7.24 24.60 -9.32
C VAL A 29 8.48 23.88 -8.78
N PRO A 30 9.68 24.41 -8.97
CA PRO A 30 10.91 23.76 -8.51
C PRO A 30 10.96 23.52 -7.00
N SER A 31 10.34 24.39 -6.22
CA SER A 31 10.23 24.29 -4.75
C SER A 31 9.27 23.19 -4.26
N LEU A 32 8.47 22.55 -5.15
CA LEU A 32 7.56 21.47 -4.78
C LEU A 32 8.34 20.30 -4.17
N SER A 33 8.15 20.06 -2.87
CA SER A 33 8.93 19.09 -2.10
C SER A 33 8.29 17.70 -2.05
N THR A 34 6.97 17.63 -2.00
CA THR A 34 6.27 16.36 -1.77
C THR A 34 5.03 16.25 -2.66
N MET A 35 4.84 15.06 -3.22
CA MET A 35 3.64 14.67 -3.96
C MET A 35 2.97 13.50 -3.28
N TYR A 36 1.69 13.64 -2.98
CA TYR A 36 0.83 12.57 -2.47
C TYR A 36 0.00 12.00 -3.63
N VAL A 37 0.19 10.73 -3.95
CA VAL A 37 -0.51 10.08 -5.05
C VAL A 37 -1.62 9.21 -4.52
N TYR A 38 -2.86 9.57 -4.83
CA TYR A 38 -4.08 8.85 -4.45
C TYR A 38 -4.84 8.26 -5.65
N LYS A 39 -4.42 8.54 -6.88
CA LYS A 39 -5.01 8.05 -8.11
C LYS A 39 -4.03 7.13 -8.85
N PRO A 40 -4.46 5.97 -9.36
CA PRO A 40 -3.62 5.14 -10.19
C PRO A 40 -3.11 5.91 -11.42
N MET A 41 -1.81 5.91 -11.60
CA MET A 41 -1.13 6.52 -12.76
C MET A 41 -0.12 5.52 -13.32
N SER A 42 0.11 5.56 -14.63
CA SER A 42 1.07 4.68 -15.30
C SER A 42 1.76 5.37 -16.47
N GLY A 43 2.85 4.76 -16.95
CA GLY A 43 3.57 5.19 -18.13
C GLY A 43 3.99 6.67 -18.09
N HIS A 44 3.81 7.35 -19.20
CA HIS A 44 4.27 8.72 -19.40
C HIS A 44 3.67 9.73 -18.39
N ASN A 45 2.39 9.59 -18.05
CA ASN A 45 1.72 10.49 -17.11
C ASN A 45 2.33 10.41 -15.70
N LEU A 46 2.66 9.18 -15.26
CA LEU A 46 3.34 8.96 -13.98
C LEU A 46 4.73 9.59 -13.98
N MET A 47 5.51 9.38 -15.04
CA MET A 47 6.85 9.96 -15.18
C MET A 47 6.81 11.48 -15.21
N GLN A 48 5.85 12.08 -15.91
CA GLN A 48 5.67 13.53 -15.90
C GLN A 48 5.33 14.08 -14.52
N ALA A 49 4.44 13.41 -13.79
CA ALA A 49 4.07 13.82 -12.43
C ALA A 49 5.28 13.78 -11.49
N ILE A 50 6.06 12.70 -11.51
CA ILE A 50 7.26 12.55 -10.67
C ILE A 50 8.32 13.57 -11.03
N ALA A 51 8.55 13.84 -12.31
CA ALA A 51 9.50 14.85 -12.75
C ALA A 51 9.21 16.26 -12.21
N ARG A 52 7.95 16.55 -11.82
CA ARG A 52 7.59 17.85 -11.20
C ARG A 52 8.15 17.99 -9.80
N VAL A 53 8.20 16.90 -9.05
CA VAL A 53 8.67 16.88 -7.65
C VAL A 53 10.18 16.65 -7.59
N ASN A 54 10.69 15.83 -8.51
CA ASN A 54 12.11 15.43 -8.52
C ASN A 54 13.01 16.48 -9.19
N ARG A 55 13.01 17.69 -8.61
CA ARG A 55 13.89 18.79 -9.03
C ARG A 55 14.77 19.24 -7.90
N VAL A 56 15.99 19.62 -8.25
CA VAL A 56 16.92 20.29 -7.34
C VAL A 56 16.51 21.77 -7.24
N PHE A 57 16.39 22.30 -6.04
CA PHE A 57 16.06 23.70 -5.78
C PHE A 57 16.51 24.12 -4.38
N GLY A 58 17.39 25.11 -4.27
CA GLY A 58 18.01 25.48 -2.99
C GLY A 58 18.74 24.29 -2.38
N ASP A 59 18.45 23.97 -1.13
CA ASP A 59 19.00 22.82 -0.41
C ASP A 59 18.30 21.48 -0.72
N LYS A 60 17.23 21.52 -1.51
CA LYS A 60 16.46 20.35 -1.90
C LYS A 60 17.20 19.56 -2.98
N GLN A 61 17.61 18.34 -2.67
CA GLN A 61 18.32 17.43 -3.59
C GLN A 61 17.38 16.58 -4.47
N GLY A 62 16.09 16.51 -4.11
CA GLY A 62 15.08 15.75 -4.82
C GLY A 62 13.71 15.94 -4.18
N GLY A 63 12.69 15.24 -4.70
CA GLY A 63 11.33 15.28 -4.17
C GLY A 63 10.92 13.98 -3.50
N LEU A 64 9.98 14.07 -2.57
CA LEU A 64 9.35 12.92 -1.93
C LEU A 64 8.04 12.58 -2.65
N VAL A 65 7.87 11.32 -3.02
CA VAL A 65 6.58 10.79 -3.52
C VAL A 65 5.99 9.87 -2.47
N VAL A 66 4.80 10.19 -1.99
CA VAL A 66 4.02 9.39 -1.05
C VAL A 66 2.92 8.68 -1.82
N ASP A 67 3.01 7.36 -1.89
CA ASP A 67 2.13 6.52 -2.70
C ASP A 67 1.08 5.83 -1.83
N TYR A 68 -0.20 6.17 -2.03
CA TYR A 68 -1.33 5.55 -1.33
C TYR A 68 -2.03 4.45 -2.13
N VAL A 69 -1.68 4.27 -3.40
CA VAL A 69 -2.40 3.36 -4.31
C VAL A 69 -1.54 2.27 -4.92
N GLY A 70 -0.25 2.19 -4.56
CA GLY A 70 0.65 1.13 -5.02
C GLY A 70 1.17 1.37 -6.44
N ILE A 71 1.50 2.62 -6.80
CA ILE A 71 2.09 2.94 -8.12
C ILE A 71 3.57 2.58 -8.23
N ALA A 72 4.20 2.10 -7.16
CA ALA A 72 5.64 1.82 -7.16
C ALA A 72 6.04 0.82 -8.25
N SER A 73 5.21 -0.20 -8.52
CA SER A 73 5.44 -1.16 -9.61
C SER A 73 5.28 -0.51 -10.99
N ALA A 74 4.23 0.31 -11.17
CA ALA A 74 4.00 1.07 -12.40
C ALA A 74 5.11 2.10 -12.64
N LEU A 75 5.64 2.70 -11.56
CA LEU A 75 6.81 3.58 -11.63
C LEU A 75 8.04 2.83 -12.12
N LYS A 76 8.31 1.64 -11.57
CA LYS A 76 9.45 0.82 -11.98
C LYS A 76 9.37 0.46 -13.46
N THR A 77 8.22 0.03 -13.94
CA THR A 77 7.97 -0.27 -15.36
C THR A 77 8.20 0.98 -16.21
N ALA A 78 7.58 2.10 -15.87
CA ALA A 78 7.74 3.35 -16.61
C ALA A 78 9.17 3.88 -16.61
N MET A 79 9.92 3.71 -15.51
CA MET A 79 11.34 4.06 -15.43
C MET A 79 12.19 3.12 -16.31
N ASN A 80 11.93 1.83 -16.33
CA ASN A 80 12.63 0.89 -17.19
C ASN A 80 12.44 1.23 -18.67
N ASP A 81 11.24 1.61 -19.08
CA ASP A 81 10.93 2.01 -20.45
C ASP A 81 11.62 3.34 -20.85
N TYR A 82 11.72 4.27 -19.91
CA TYR A 82 12.30 5.59 -20.14
C TYR A 82 13.84 5.62 -20.07
N THR A 83 14.47 4.76 -19.26
CA THR A 83 15.86 4.86 -18.86
C THR A 83 16.77 3.76 -19.35
N TYR A 84 16.47 3.09 -20.43
CA TYR A 84 17.49 2.26 -21.08
C TYR A 84 18.75 3.07 -21.44
N ARG A 85 18.62 4.40 -21.58
CA ARG A 85 19.72 5.36 -21.84
C ARG A 85 20.29 6.02 -20.59
N ASP A 86 19.54 6.13 -19.47
CA ASP A 86 19.93 6.90 -18.28
C ASP A 86 20.18 6.07 -17.01
N ARG A 87 20.28 4.72 -17.12
CA ARG A 87 20.53 3.80 -16.00
C ARG A 87 21.76 4.13 -15.14
N LYS A 88 22.64 5.01 -15.60
CA LYS A 88 23.86 5.39 -14.87
C LYS A 88 23.67 6.41 -13.75
N ASN A 89 22.54 7.11 -13.68
CA ASN A 89 22.36 8.27 -12.79
C ASN A 89 21.34 8.11 -11.66
N TYR A 90 20.53 7.06 -11.66
CA TYR A 90 19.60 6.77 -10.55
C TYR A 90 20.07 5.50 -9.86
N GLY A 91 20.51 5.66 -8.61
CA GLY A 91 20.93 4.53 -7.78
C GLY A 91 19.86 3.44 -7.80
N ASP A 92 20.30 2.21 -8.03
CA ASP A 92 19.49 1.00 -8.18
C ASP A 92 18.86 0.56 -6.85
N THR A 93 18.15 1.48 -6.19
CA THR A 93 17.37 1.16 -4.99
C THR A 93 16.07 0.50 -5.45
N ASP A 94 16.11 -0.80 -5.69
CA ASP A 94 14.93 -1.60 -5.93
C ASP A 94 14.09 -1.62 -4.65
N VAL A 95 13.16 -0.66 -4.55
CA VAL A 95 12.28 -0.49 -3.37
C VAL A 95 11.61 -1.81 -3.01
N ALA A 96 11.22 -2.61 -4.00
CA ALA A 96 10.60 -3.90 -3.76
C ALA A 96 11.59 -4.88 -3.10
N LYS A 97 12.84 -4.94 -3.57
CA LYS A 97 13.88 -5.79 -2.96
C LYS A 97 14.25 -5.34 -1.55
N THR A 98 14.25 -4.04 -1.29
CA THR A 98 14.52 -3.49 0.05
C THR A 98 13.36 -3.75 1.01
N ALA A 99 12.10 -3.67 0.52
CA ALA A 99 10.91 -3.88 1.34
C ALA A 99 10.60 -5.38 1.58
N TYR A 100 11.03 -6.28 0.71
CA TYR A 100 10.71 -7.70 0.79
C TYR A 100 11.20 -8.39 2.09
N PRO A 101 12.44 -8.19 2.57
CA PRO A 101 12.87 -8.74 3.85
C PRO A 101 12.03 -8.23 5.03
N GLU A 102 11.63 -6.96 4.99
CA GLU A 102 10.75 -6.39 6.04
C GLU A 102 9.34 -6.97 5.97
N PHE A 103 8.81 -7.20 4.76
CA PHE A 103 7.57 -7.93 4.58
C PHE A 103 7.64 -9.35 5.17
N GLN A 104 8.69 -10.11 4.87
CA GLN A 104 8.87 -11.47 5.42
C GLN A 104 8.90 -11.46 6.95
N LYS A 105 9.70 -10.55 7.53
CA LYS A 105 9.78 -10.39 8.98
C LYS A 105 8.42 -10.07 9.62
N LYS A 106 7.63 -9.15 9.00
CA LYS A 106 6.30 -8.82 9.52
C LYS A 106 5.29 -9.94 9.33
N LEU A 107 5.42 -10.72 8.25
CA LEU A 107 4.61 -11.91 8.02
C LEU A 107 4.85 -12.95 9.12
N ASP A 108 6.11 -13.22 9.44
CA ASP A 108 6.48 -14.16 10.50
C ASP A 108 6.01 -13.68 11.88
N VAL A 109 6.16 -12.39 12.19
CA VAL A 109 5.61 -11.82 13.44
C VAL A 109 4.09 -12.01 13.53
N CYS A 110 3.35 -11.79 12.42
CA CYS A 110 1.90 -12.02 12.42
C CYS A 110 1.54 -13.50 12.62
N ARG A 111 2.33 -14.44 12.06
CA ARG A 111 2.19 -15.89 12.30
C ARG A 111 2.40 -16.22 13.76
N ASP A 112 3.47 -15.71 14.37
CA ASP A 112 3.79 -15.94 15.79
C ASP A 112 2.68 -15.38 16.70
N LEU A 113 2.16 -14.22 16.42
CA LEU A 113 1.07 -13.61 17.17
C LEU A 113 -0.25 -14.40 17.06
N MET A 114 -0.46 -15.11 15.95
CA MET A 114 -1.61 -16.01 15.71
C MET A 114 -1.32 -17.45 16.11
N TYR A 115 -0.16 -17.73 16.68
CA TYR A 115 0.19 -19.08 17.11
C TYR A 115 -0.87 -19.68 18.06
N GLY A 116 -1.28 -20.92 17.77
CA GLY A 116 -2.35 -21.62 18.47
C GLY A 116 -3.74 -21.48 17.84
N PHE A 117 -3.89 -20.69 16.76
CA PHE A 117 -5.11 -20.62 15.97
C PHE A 117 -4.88 -21.15 14.55
N ASP A 118 -5.69 -22.13 14.12
CA ASP A 118 -5.64 -22.65 12.76
C ASP A 118 -6.52 -21.82 11.83
N TYR A 119 -5.90 -21.10 10.92
CA TYR A 119 -6.55 -20.33 9.87
C TYR A 119 -6.42 -20.97 8.48
N GLY A 120 -6.00 -22.23 8.40
CA GLY A 120 -5.79 -22.97 7.14
C GLY A 120 -7.01 -22.97 6.23
N ALA A 121 -8.21 -22.96 6.78
CA ALA A 121 -9.47 -22.89 6.03
C ALA A 121 -9.58 -21.61 5.15
N PHE A 122 -8.83 -20.55 5.47
CA PHE A 122 -8.81 -19.31 4.66
C PHE A 122 -8.23 -19.53 3.27
N PHE A 123 -7.30 -20.45 3.09
CA PHE A 123 -6.69 -20.80 1.80
C PHE A 123 -7.60 -21.61 0.88
N GLY A 124 -8.72 -22.12 1.41
CA GLY A 124 -9.73 -22.84 0.65
C GLY A 124 -10.47 -21.97 -0.36
N LYS A 125 -11.35 -22.60 -1.15
CA LYS A 125 -12.17 -21.92 -2.19
C LYS A 125 -13.52 -21.43 -1.68
N SER A 126 -13.96 -21.88 -0.49
CA SER A 126 -15.27 -21.56 0.08
C SER A 126 -15.25 -20.20 0.77
N ASP A 127 -16.08 -19.26 0.30
CA ASP A 127 -16.24 -17.96 0.94
C ASP A 127 -16.74 -18.08 2.39
N LEU A 128 -17.58 -19.09 2.67
CA LEU A 128 -18.06 -19.35 4.02
C LEU A 128 -16.94 -19.79 4.97
N GLU A 129 -16.05 -20.68 4.51
CA GLU A 129 -14.92 -21.14 5.31
C GLU A 129 -13.91 -20.02 5.56
N ARG A 130 -13.66 -19.20 4.55
CA ARG A 130 -12.83 -17.99 4.69
C ARG A 130 -13.40 -17.02 5.72
N ALA A 131 -14.73 -16.77 5.65
CA ALA A 131 -15.40 -15.90 6.61
C ALA A 131 -15.32 -16.45 8.04
N LYS A 132 -15.49 -17.76 8.21
CA LYS A 132 -15.35 -18.44 9.51
C LYS A 132 -13.91 -18.34 10.03
N ALA A 133 -12.90 -18.55 9.19
CA ALA A 133 -11.50 -18.42 9.57
C ALA A 133 -11.18 -17.01 10.06
N ILE A 134 -11.70 -15.97 9.38
CA ILE A 134 -11.48 -14.58 9.81
C ILE A 134 -12.23 -14.29 11.12
N SER A 135 -13.50 -14.67 11.23
CA SER A 135 -14.28 -14.47 12.46
C SER A 135 -13.61 -15.18 13.66
N GLY A 136 -13.20 -16.43 13.46
CA GLY A 136 -12.48 -17.19 14.49
C GLY A 136 -11.16 -16.53 14.90
N GLY A 137 -10.40 -15.98 13.94
CA GLY A 137 -9.18 -15.23 14.22
C GLY A 137 -9.44 -13.94 15.01
N VAL A 138 -10.55 -13.25 14.74
CA VAL A 138 -10.99 -12.09 15.53
C VAL A 138 -11.35 -12.48 16.95
N ASP A 139 -12.15 -13.56 17.13
CA ASP A 139 -12.56 -14.04 18.43
C ASP A 139 -11.33 -14.52 19.27
N PHE A 140 -10.39 -15.21 18.61
CA PHE A 140 -9.14 -15.64 19.22
C PHE A 140 -8.29 -14.46 19.73
N MET A 141 -8.20 -13.38 18.96
CA MET A 141 -7.46 -12.17 19.36
C MET A 141 -8.20 -11.33 20.40
N GLN A 142 -9.53 -11.48 20.51
CA GLN A 142 -10.34 -10.75 21.49
C GLN A 142 -10.42 -11.44 22.86
N SER A 143 -9.86 -12.63 23.01
CA SER A 143 -9.85 -13.30 24.31
C SER A 143 -9.18 -12.43 25.39
N PRO A 144 -9.68 -12.45 26.64
CA PRO A 144 -9.17 -11.58 27.71
C PRO A 144 -7.66 -11.70 27.94
N GLU A 145 -7.11 -12.91 27.73
CA GLU A 145 -5.71 -13.23 27.92
C GLU A 145 -4.79 -12.60 26.86
N ARG A 146 -5.37 -12.16 25.72
CA ARG A 146 -4.66 -11.65 24.55
C ARG A 146 -4.77 -10.13 24.33
N MET A 147 -5.22 -9.38 25.30
CA MET A 147 -5.43 -7.94 25.16
C MET A 147 -4.18 -7.18 24.65
N GLU A 148 -3.01 -7.47 25.24
CA GLU A 148 -1.75 -6.85 24.80
C GLU A 148 -1.26 -7.43 23.46
N THR A 149 -1.43 -8.73 23.24
CA THR A 149 -1.15 -9.39 21.94
C THR A 149 -1.99 -8.78 20.83
N LYS A 150 -3.27 -8.51 21.08
CA LYS A 150 -4.19 -7.85 20.12
C LYS A 150 -3.70 -6.48 19.68
N LYS A 151 -3.27 -5.63 20.62
CA LYS A 151 -2.72 -4.30 20.29
C LYS A 151 -1.47 -4.41 19.43
N LEU A 152 -0.57 -5.33 19.79
CA LEU A 152 0.64 -5.60 19.02
C LEU A 152 0.29 -6.11 17.62
N TYR A 153 -0.66 -7.06 17.53
CA TYR A 153 -1.12 -7.61 16.26
C TYR A 153 -1.67 -6.54 15.32
N ILE A 154 -2.53 -5.65 15.80
CA ILE A 154 -3.09 -4.55 15.00
C ILE A 154 -1.97 -3.69 14.42
N LYS A 155 -0.94 -3.38 15.20
CA LYS A 155 0.23 -2.61 14.76
C LYS A 155 1.05 -3.37 13.72
N GLU A 156 1.41 -4.62 14.00
CA GLU A 156 2.29 -5.42 13.13
C GLU A 156 1.62 -5.78 11.80
N ALA A 157 0.32 -6.12 11.81
CA ALA A 157 -0.44 -6.37 10.59
C ALA A 157 -0.61 -5.09 9.73
N LEU A 158 -0.66 -3.90 10.33
CA LEU A 158 -0.60 -2.64 9.59
C LEU A 158 0.76 -2.46 8.89
N LEU A 159 1.85 -2.73 9.60
CA LEU A 159 3.20 -2.66 9.04
C LEU A 159 3.41 -3.71 7.93
N LEU A 160 2.86 -4.92 8.11
CA LEU A 160 2.84 -5.96 7.07
C LEU A 160 2.16 -5.46 5.79
N ARG A 161 0.99 -4.84 5.92
CA ARG A 161 0.27 -4.25 4.78
C ARG A 161 1.09 -3.15 4.09
N GLN A 162 1.77 -2.30 4.85
CA GLN A 162 2.61 -1.25 4.29
C GLN A 162 3.80 -1.84 3.51
N ALA A 163 4.49 -2.82 4.08
CA ALA A 163 5.58 -3.52 3.40
C ALA A 163 5.08 -4.26 2.15
N LEU A 164 3.92 -4.93 2.23
CA LEU A 164 3.27 -5.61 1.09
C LEU A 164 3.06 -4.63 -0.08
N SER A 165 2.58 -3.41 0.18
CA SER A 165 2.32 -2.43 -0.88
C SER A 165 3.58 -2.04 -1.67
N LEU A 166 4.75 -2.18 -1.06
CA LEU A 166 6.04 -1.82 -1.66
C LEU A 166 6.71 -2.99 -2.42
N CYS A 167 6.38 -4.26 -2.07
CA CYS A 167 7.03 -5.44 -2.65
C CYS A 167 6.09 -6.43 -3.35
N GLN A 168 4.88 -6.02 -3.70
CA GLN A 168 3.85 -6.88 -4.32
C GLN A 168 4.36 -7.69 -5.52
N SER A 169 5.22 -7.10 -6.35
CA SER A 169 5.79 -7.77 -7.54
C SER A 169 6.68 -8.96 -7.22
N LEU A 170 7.20 -9.06 -6.00
CA LEU A 170 8.10 -10.15 -5.57
C LEU A 170 7.36 -11.27 -4.81
N LEU A 171 6.09 -11.07 -4.46
CA LEU A 171 5.34 -12.00 -3.63
C LEU A 171 4.71 -13.12 -4.46
N ASN A 172 4.78 -14.34 -3.95
CA ASN A 172 4.02 -15.44 -4.48
C ASN A 172 2.53 -15.37 -4.05
N TYR A 173 1.70 -16.25 -4.62
CA TYR A 173 0.26 -16.28 -4.35
C TYR A 173 -0.05 -16.54 -2.87
N GLU A 174 0.64 -17.50 -2.25
CA GLU A 174 0.41 -17.89 -0.85
C GLU A 174 0.71 -16.75 0.11
N GLN A 175 1.83 -16.07 -0.05
CA GLN A 175 2.21 -14.89 0.75
C GLN A 175 1.17 -13.77 0.66
N ARG A 176 0.60 -13.54 -0.54
CA ARG A 176 -0.44 -12.52 -0.73
C ARG A 176 -1.74 -12.87 -0.05
N ILE A 177 -2.19 -14.13 -0.17
CA ILE A 177 -3.41 -14.61 0.48
C ILE A 177 -3.25 -14.58 1.99
N GLU A 178 -2.11 -15.03 2.51
CA GLU A 178 -1.87 -15.03 3.95
C GLU A 178 -1.83 -13.60 4.53
N ALA A 179 -1.15 -12.68 3.87
CA ALA A 179 -1.15 -11.27 4.26
C ALA A 179 -2.56 -10.65 4.18
N ALA A 180 -3.39 -11.06 3.21
CA ALA A 180 -4.79 -10.65 3.12
C ALA A 180 -5.62 -11.17 4.30
N TYR A 181 -5.35 -12.38 4.78
CA TYR A 181 -5.96 -12.90 6.00
C TYR A 181 -5.66 -12.01 7.21
N PHE A 182 -4.38 -11.74 7.47
CA PHE A 182 -3.96 -10.91 8.60
C PHE A 182 -4.54 -9.48 8.52
N GLU A 183 -4.60 -8.90 7.35
CA GLU A 183 -5.24 -7.60 7.14
C GLU A 183 -6.75 -7.61 7.37
N ALA A 184 -7.44 -8.68 6.97
CA ALA A 184 -8.87 -8.85 7.20
C ALA A 184 -9.18 -8.92 8.71
N VAL A 185 -8.45 -9.75 9.45
CA VAL A 185 -8.57 -9.85 10.92
C VAL A 185 -8.27 -8.50 11.58
N ARG A 186 -7.17 -7.83 11.22
CA ARG A 186 -6.82 -6.50 11.72
C ARG A 186 -7.94 -5.48 11.51
N THR A 187 -8.48 -5.44 10.29
CA THR A 187 -9.54 -4.48 9.94
C THR A 187 -10.79 -4.68 10.79
N LEU A 188 -11.17 -5.92 11.04
CA LEU A 188 -12.33 -6.24 11.88
C LEU A 188 -12.08 -5.91 13.36
N LEU A 189 -10.89 -6.24 13.90
CA LEU A 189 -10.52 -5.88 15.27
C LEU A 189 -10.61 -4.37 15.49
N THR A 190 -10.07 -3.57 14.55
CA THR A 190 -10.11 -2.11 14.65
C THR A 190 -11.54 -1.56 14.57
N ARG A 191 -12.42 -2.18 13.79
CA ARG A 191 -13.84 -1.79 13.69
C ARG A 191 -14.63 -2.12 14.92
N VAL A 192 -14.40 -3.30 15.50
CA VAL A 192 -15.05 -3.71 16.74
C VAL A 192 -14.70 -2.75 17.87
N GLU A 193 -13.46 -2.29 17.94
CA GLU A 193 -13.03 -1.27 18.90
C GLU A 193 -13.75 0.08 18.69
N ALA A 194 -13.97 0.47 17.41
CA ALA A 194 -14.56 1.76 17.08
C ALA A 194 -16.10 1.80 17.14
N LYS A 195 -16.79 0.71 16.83
CA LYS A 195 -18.26 0.68 16.59
C LYS A 195 -19.02 -0.40 17.34
N GLY A 196 -18.37 -1.27 18.11
CA GLY A 196 -19.04 -2.44 18.69
C GLY A 196 -19.24 -3.58 17.64
N LYS A 197 -20.40 -4.23 17.62
CA LYS A 197 -20.63 -5.41 16.77
C LYS A 197 -20.60 -5.10 15.26
N VAL A 198 -19.87 -5.91 14.49
CA VAL A 198 -19.84 -5.89 13.03
C VAL A 198 -20.70 -7.01 12.47
N SER A 199 -21.52 -6.74 11.44
CA SER A 199 -22.41 -7.75 10.86
C SER A 199 -21.66 -8.71 9.94
N PHE A 200 -22.11 -9.98 9.85
CA PHE A 200 -21.55 -11.01 8.96
C PHE A 200 -21.57 -10.57 7.48
N ARG A 201 -22.54 -9.76 7.07
CA ARG A 201 -22.67 -9.25 5.71
C ARG A 201 -21.56 -8.24 5.37
N GLU A 202 -21.16 -7.40 6.33
CA GLU A 202 -20.04 -6.47 6.18
C GLU A 202 -18.69 -7.19 6.12
N ILE A 203 -18.56 -8.28 6.89
CA ILE A 203 -17.39 -9.16 6.87
C ILE A 203 -17.20 -9.75 5.47
N ASN A 204 -18.24 -10.37 4.91
CA ASN A 204 -18.19 -10.98 3.58
C ASN A 204 -17.93 -9.96 2.46
N GLY A 205 -18.55 -8.79 2.53
CA GLY A 205 -18.31 -7.72 1.55
C GLY A 205 -16.83 -7.31 1.50
N ARG A 206 -16.20 -7.20 2.66
CA ARG A 206 -14.80 -6.77 2.77
C ARG A 206 -13.81 -7.87 2.38
N ILE A 207 -14.09 -9.12 2.73
CA ILE A 207 -13.32 -10.28 2.29
C ILE A 207 -13.27 -10.35 0.77
N ASN A 208 -14.41 -10.24 0.11
CA ASN A 208 -14.50 -10.27 -1.34
C ASN A 208 -13.75 -9.10 -2.00
N GLU A 209 -13.76 -7.92 -1.37
CA GLU A 209 -13.01 -6.77 -1.85
C GLU A 209 -11.50 -6.98 -1.73
N LEU A 210 -11.01 -7.46 -0.59
CA LEU A 210 -9.60 -7.75 -0.34
C LEU A 210 -9.09 -8.89 -1.25
N LEU A 211 -9.87 -9.94 -1.42
CA LEU A 211 -9.54 -11.04 -2.31
C LEU A 211 -9.51 -10.60 -3.78
N LYS A 212 -10.48 -9.79 -4.22
CA LYS A 212 -10.48 -9.22 -5.58
C LYS A 212 -9.26 -8.34 -5.83
N GLN A 213 -8.82 -7.57 -4.86
CA GLN A 213 -7.60 -6.77 -4.97
C GLN A 213 -6.36 -7.66 -5.06
N SER A 214 -6.29 -8.73 -4.26
CA SER A 214 -5.17 -9.69 -4.27
C SER A 214 -5.13 -10.53 -5.56
N ILE A 215 -6.29 -10.88 -6.14
CA ILE A 215 -6.42 -11.70 -7.35
C ILE A 215 -6.23 -10.88 -8.63
N LYS A 216 -6.76 -9.64 -8.70
CA LYS A 216 -6.57 -8.77 -9.88
C LYS A 216 -5.10 -8.52 -10.20
N LEU A 217 -4.24 -8.47 -9.19
CA LEU A 217 -2.79 -8.32 -9.38
C LEU A 217 -2.12 -9.60 -9.91
N SER A 218 -2.72 -10.77 -9.71
CA SER A 218 -2.23 -12.04 -10.22
C SER A 218 -2.56 -12.27 -11.72
N LEU A 219 -3.68 -11.74 -12.21
CA LEU A 219 -4.12 -11.90 -13.60
C LEU A 219 -3.36 -11.01 -14.61
N ILE A 220 -2.71 -9.95 -14.14
CA ILE A 220 -1.88 -9.07 -15.00
C ILE A 220 -0.55 -9.76 -15.38
N HIS A 221 -0.14 -10.80 -14.66
CA HIS A 221 1.12 -11.53 -14.93
C HIS A 221 0.97 -12.81 -15.75
N ILE A 222 -0.24 -13.19 -16.20
CA ILE A 222 -0.49 -14.46 -16.95
C ILE A 222 -0.72 -14.21 -18.44
N SER A 223 -0.66 -12.97 -18.91
CA SER A 223 -0.84 -12.62 -20.33
C SER A 223 0.43 -12.04 -20.98
N GLU A 224 1.58 -12.72 -20.80
CA GLU A 224 2.75 -12.63 -21.69
C GLU A 224 3.22 -14.02 -22.08
#